data_f4b143cfbde2c8952440d172bc480700
#
_entry.id   f4b143cfbde2c8952440d172bc480700
#
_cell.length_a   1.000
_cell.length_b   1.000
_cell.length_c   1.000
_cell.angle_alpha   90.00
_cell.angle_beta   90.00
_cell.angle_gamma   90.00
#
_symmetry.space_group_name_H-M   'P 1'
#
loop_
_entity.id
_entity.type
_entity.pdbx_description
1 polymer ?
#
loop_
_entity_poly.entity_id
_entity_poly.type
_entity_poly.pdbx_seq_one_letter_code
_entity_poly.pdbx_strand_id
1 'polypeptide(L)'
;MQRHSNQRLAHLVFSRACITVLLLAFALLIPAACAQTYDLSTLPAYPADADKPQIHGVIRIHGTELTQHLIHLWEDGFLKQHPLVRFGDYMLPSGFSGLTAGTADINVMGHTAWRSDLTAFEGAFGYDPFEVMFATGGFNLRKGNTPAAIIFVNRDNPLTGLTIKQLDGIFGAERSGGWIGTRWSTASARPASENIRTWGQLGLTGEWKDQPIHLYGIDATLSNWSELIQRVVFKGGDKWNPAMNEIVRGGVEVPADAQIVSSVATDKYGIGFNLMRVVEKNPGVKPLAIAANPDGPYVVPSSRSCYDRSYPLVNAVYLYINRKPGTPIEPTLKQFLIYTLSREGQQAVVEDGMFIPLNPEADARELQKLQ
;
A
#
# COMPACT_ATOMS: atom_id res chain seq x y z
N MET A 1 85.48 -12.02 4.96
CA MET A 1 84.44 -11.84 3.86
C MET A 1 83.09 -11.60 4.49
N GLN A 2 82.84 -10.41 4.88
CA GLN A 2 81.60 -9.91 5.41
C GLN A 2 81.48 -8.46 4.97
N ARG A 3 80.53 -8.15 4.15
CA ARG A 3 79.93 -6.82 3.93
C ARG A 3 78.90 -6.94 2.81
N HIS A 4 77.64 -6.99 3.17
CA HIS A 4 76.50 -6.47 2.39
C HIS A 4 75.21 -6.96 3.02
N SER A 5 74.70 -6.24 4.00
CA SER A 5 73.31 -6.30 4.44
C SER A 5 73.00 -5.13 5.36
N ASN A 6 72.81 -3.94 4.84
CA ASN A 6 72.19 -2.84 5.62
C ASN A 6 71.65 -1.72 4.71
N GLN A 7 70.94 -2.06 3.67
CA GLN A 7 70.25 -1.02 2.86
C GLN A 7 68.81 -1.39 2.38
N ARG A 8 68.13 -2.31 3.04
CA ARG A 8 66.75 -2.66 2.66
C ARG A 8 65.67 -2.47 3.71
N LEU A 9 65.93 -1.74 4.79
CA LEU A 9 64.95 -1.50 5.87
C LEU A 9 64.38 -0.06 5.95
N ALA A 10 64.81 0.87 5.10
CA ALA A 10 64.37 2.26 5.17
C ALA A 10 63.18 2.63 4.23
N HIS A 11 62.76 1.74 3.32
CA HIS A 11 61.68 2.03 2.34
C HIS A 11 60.32 1.40 2.64
N LEU A 12 60.17 0.66 3.73
CA LEU A 12 58.92 -0.04 4.06
C LEU A 12 58.09 0.62 5.16
N VAL A 13 58.54 1.71 5.75
CA VAL A 13 57.79 2.39 6.83
C VAL A 13 56.98 3.59 6.34
N PHE A 14 57.28 4.15 5.14
CA PHE A 14 56.55 5.31 4.60
C PHE A 14 55.33 4.96 3.78
N SER A 15 55.14 3.70 3.38
CA SER A 15 53.99 3.29 2.53
C SER A 15 52.74 2.87 3.31
N ARG A 16 52.87 2.63 4.63
CA ARG A 16 51.67 2.19 5.42
C ARG A 16 50.91 3.31 6.10
N ALA A 17 51.50 4.48 6.26
CA ALA A 17 50.83 5.62 6.90
C ALA A 17 49.91 6.40 5.94
N CYS A 18 50.16 6.38 4.63
CA CYS A 18 49.28 7.07 3.63
C CYS A 18 48.07 6.26 3.23
N ILE A 19 48.10 4.93 3.33
CA ILE A 19 46.97 4.07 2.95
C ILE A 19 45.90 4.04 4.03
N THR A 20 46.28 4.20 5.30
CA THR A 20 45.32 4.18 6.43
C THR A 20 44.55 5.49 6.56
N VAL A 21 45.08 6.61 6.08
CA VAL A 21 44.36 7.90 6.10
C VAL A 21 43.36 8.05 4.92
N LEU A 22 43.62 7.39 3.77
CA LEU A 22 42.66 7.40 2.64
C LEU A 22 41.49 6.46 2.86
N LEU A 23 41.60 5.42 3.68
CA LEU A 23 40.50 4.51 3.99
C LEU A 23 39.55 5.04 5.06
N LEU A 24 39.99 6.00 5.89
CA LEU A 24 39.13 6.66 6.89
C LEU A 24 38.34 7.83 6.35
N ALA A 25 38.70 8.39 5.19
CA ALA A 25 37.96 9.48 4.53
C ALA A 25 36.81 9.00 3.63
N PHE A 26 36.77 7.69 3.27
CA PHE A 26 35.70 7.13 2.43
C PHE A 26 34.55 6.50 3.23
N ALA A 27 34.68 6.41 4.56
CA ALA A 27 33.66 5.81 5.44
C ALA A 27 32.58 6.78 5.93
N LEU A 28 32.58 8.06 5.46
CA LEU A 28 31.63 9.10 5.92
C LEU A 28 30.71 9.66 4.85
N LEU A 29 30.63 9.02 3.70
CA LEU A 29 29.61 9.31 2.67
C LEU A 29 28.73 8.09 2.44
N ILE A 30 28.19 7.51 3.51
CA ILE A 30 26.92 6.81 3.40
C ILE A 30 25.91 7.94 3.24
N PRO A 31 25.22 8.09 2.08
CA PRO A 31 24.07 8.95 2.05
C PRO A 31 23.14 8.39 3.13
N ALA A 32 22.88 9.18 4.18
CA ALA A 32 21.76 8.92 5.05
C ALA A 32 20.58 8.81 4.09
N ALA A 33 20.08 7.58 3.88
CA ALA A 33 18.81 7.36 3.24
C ALA A 33 17.89 8.28 4.04
N CYS A 34 17.36 9.33 3.38
CA CYS A 34 16.48 10.29 4.00
C CYS A 34 15.28 9.47 4.45
N ALA A 35 15.31 8.98 5.69
CA ALA A 35 14.15 8.35 6.31
C ALA A 35 13.08 9.44 6.25
N GLN A 36 12.03 9.19 5.50
CA GLN A 36 10.92 10.13 5.38
C GLN A 36 10.37 10.34 6.78
N THR A 37 10.55 11.53 7.34
CA THR A 37 10.00 11.89 8.64
C THR A 37 8.57 12.36 8.43
N TYR A 38 7.64 11.68 9.07
CA TYR A 38 6.23 12.08 9.11
C TYR A 38 6.03 13.01 10.31
N ASP A 39 5.38 14.15 10.08
CA ASP A 39 5.02 15.05 11.18
C ASP A 39 3.73 14.57 11.85
N LEU A 40 3.88 13.88 12.97
CA LEU A 40 2.79 13.40 13.80
C LEU A 40 2.39 14.41 14.90
N SER A 41 3.04 15.57 15.01
CA SER A 41 2.81 16.53 16.09
C SER A 41 1.40 17.10 16.10
N THR A 42 0.74 17.12 14.95
CA THR A 42 -0.62 17.62 14.76
C THR A 42 -1.71 16.56 15.04
N LEU A 43 -1.33 15.30 15.20
CA LEU A 43 -2.26 14.25 15.60
C LEU A 43 -2.60 14.38 17.10
N PRO A 44 -3.83 14.03 17.51
CA PRO A 44 -4.21 14.06 18.92
C PRO A 44 -3.36 13.06 19.71
N ALA A 45 -2.86 13.49 20.86
CA ALA A 45 -2.25 12.57 21.80
C ALA A 45 -3.32 11.64 22.40
N TYR A 46 -2.94 10.42 22.76
CA TYR A 46 -3.83 9.57 23.51
C TYR A 46 -4.10 10.22 24.89
N PRO A 47 -5.37 10.29 25.36
CA PRO A 47 -5.70 11.01 26.59
C PRO A 47 -4.83 10.61 27.79
N ALA A 48 -4.54 11.55 28.68
CA ALA A 48 -3.80 11.28 29.92
C ALA A 48 -4.57 10.32 30.87
N ASP A 49 -3.85 9.65 31.78
CA ASP A 49 -4.46 8.62 32.66
C ASP A 49 -5.67 9.08 33.48
N ALA A 50 -5.66 10.34 33.91
CA ALA A 50 -6.76 10.92 34.69
C ALA A 50 -8.08 11.04 33.91
N ASP A 51 -7.98 11.14 32.58
CA ASP A 51 -9.11 11.36 31.67
C ASP A 51 -9.58 10.06 31.00
N LYS A 52 -8.94 8.92 31.31
CA LYS A 52 -9.28 7.63 30.69
C LYS A 52 -10.29 6.86 31.51
N PRO A 53 -11.25 6.21 30.83
CA PRO A 53 -12.08 5.22 31.55
C PRO A 53 -11.19 4.06 32.02
N GLN A 54 -11.42 3.60 33.25
CA GLN A 54 -10.80 2.38 33.74
C GLN A 54 -11.43 1.20 33.00
N ILE A 55 -10.65 0.58 32.09
CA ILE A 55 -11.08 -0.53 31.26
C ILE A 55 -10.31 -1.80 31.61
N HIS A 56 -10.94 -2.93 31.40
CA HIS A 56 -10.38 -4.25 31.62
C HIS A 56 -11.01 -5.27 30.66
N GLY A 57 -10.41 -6.42 30.55
CA GLY A 57 -10.93 -7.51 29.71
C GLY A 57 -9.89 -8.08 28.77
N VAL A 58 -10.36 -8.76 27.76
CA VAL A 58 -9.53 -9.36 26.72
C VAL A 58 -9.93 -8.81 25.37
N ILE A 59 -8.96 -8.36 24.57
CA ILE A 59 -9.15 -8.01 23.16
C ILE A 59 -8.51 -9.12 22.33
N ARG A 60 -9.29 -9.77 21.48
CA ARG A 60 -8.82 -10.83 20.59
C ARG A 60 -8.56 -10.23 19.20
N ILE A 61 -7.32 -10.27 18.77
CA ILE A 61 -6.89 -9.70 17.49
C ILE A 61 -6.49 -10.82 16.53
N HIS A 62 -7.11 -10.87 15.37
CA HIS A 62 -6.61 -11.66 14.27
C HIS A 62 -5.97 -10.73 13.23
N GLY A 63 -4.75 -11.04 12.83
CA GLY A 63 -3.99 -10.29 11.85
C GLY A 63 -3.39 -11.18 10.79
N THR A 64 -2.58 -10.58 9.93
CA THR A 64 -1.74 -11.26 8.96
C THR A 64 -0.28 -11.14 9.38
N GLU A 65 0.60 -11.96 8.82
CA GLU A 65 2.06 -11.83 9.07
C GLU A 65 2.60 -10.43 8.78
N LEU A 66 1.97 -9.69 7.84
CA LEU A 66 2.35 -8.31 7.51
C LEU A 66 2.05 -7.32 8.65
N THR A 67 1.09 -7.63 9.51
CA THR A 67 0.62 -6.72 10.56
C THR A 67 1.08 -7.14 11.96
N GLN A 68 1.71 -8.31 12.10
CA GLN A 68 2.08 -8.87 13.40
C GLN A 68 2.94 -7.93 14.25
N HIS A 69 4.01 -7.41 13.67
CA HIS A 69 4.90 -6.53 14.43
C HIS A 69 4.21 -5.23 14.87
N LEU A 70 3.38 -4.64 14.01
CA LEU A 70 2.60 -3.46 14.34
C LEU A 70 1.58 -3.74 15.46
N ILE A 71 0.89 -4.89 15.40
CA ILE A 71 -0.04 -5.30 16.45
C ILE A 71 0.68 -5.35 17.80
N HIS A 72 1.83 -6.00 17.88
CA HIS A 72 2.61 -6.07 19.13
C HIS A 72 3.06 -4.69 19.63
N LEU A 73 3.47 -3.77 18.73
CA LEU A 73 3.80 -2.40 19.13
C LEU A 73 2.58 -1.65 19.73
N TRP A 74 1.39 -1.86 19.15
CA TRP A 74 0.16 -1.29 19.69
C TRP A 74 -0.23 -1.90 21.04
N GLU A 75 -0.14 -3.22 21.18
CA GLU A 75 -0.40 -3.93 22.43
C GLU A 75 0.50 -3.44 23.54
N ASP A 76 1.80 -3.43 23.31
CA ASP A 76 2.82 -2.97 24.28
C ASP A 76 2.59 -1.50 24.69
N GLY A 77 2.28 -0.65 23.75
CA GLY A 77 2.01 0.75 24.02
C GLY A 77 0.71 0.97 24.78
N PHE A 78 -0.37 0.27 24.41
CA PHE A 78 -1.67 0.35 25.05
C PHE A 78 -1.65 -0.19 26.49
N LEU A 79 -0.94 -1.31 26.73
CA LEU A 79 -0.81 -1.91 28.06
C LEU A 79 -0.10 -1.01 29.07
N LYS A 80 0.80 -0.13 28.65
CA LYS A 80 1.41 0.89 29.53
C LYS A 80 0.37 1.83 30.12
N GLN A 81 -0.74 2.00 29.43
CA GLN A 81 -1.84 2.90 29.79
C GLN A 81 -3.02 2.14 30.43
N HIS A 82 -3.20 0.85 30.08
CA HIS A 82 -4.32 0.02 30.51
C HIS A 82 -3.85 -1.37 30.95
N PRO A 83 -3.17 -1.48 32.09
CA PRO A 83 -2.51 -2.73 32.54
C PRO A 83 -3.52 -3.85 32.94
N LEU A 84 -4.82 -3.55 33.05
CA LEU A 84 -5.85 -4.54 33.34
C LEU A 84 -6.46 -5.19 32.06
N VAL A 85 -6.06 -4.71 30.88
CA VAL A 85 -6.41 -5.33 29.60
C VAL A 85 -5.44 -6.47 29.29
N ARG A 86 -5.89 -7.46 28.57
CA ARG A 86 -5.08 -8.56 28.01
C ARG A 86 -5.39 -8.69 26.54
N PHE A 87 -4.40 -9.12 25.78
CA PHE A 87 -4.56 -9.43 24.37
C PHE A 87 -4.45 -10.92 24.10
N GLY A 88 -5.17 -11.38 23.08
CA GLY A 88 -5.03 -12.69 22.49
C GLY A 88 -4.93 -12.50 20.99
N ASP A 89 -3.70 -12.45 20.48
CA ASP A 89 -3.42 -12.26 19.06
C ASP A 89 -3.21 -13.59 18.34
N TYR A 90 -3.62 -13.66 17.07
CA TYR A 90 -3.43 -14.81 16.22
C TYR A 90 -3.25 -14.39 14.75
N MET A 91 -2.13 -14.80 14.16
CA MET A 91 -1.81 -14.45 12.77
C MET A 91 -2.24 -15.56 11.81
N LEU A 92 -3.05 -15.21 10.83
CA LEU A 92 -3.60 -16.10 9.81
C LEU A 92 -3.33 -15.55 8.42
N PRO A 93 -3.19 -16.38 7.39
CA PRO A 93 -3.09 -15.92 6.00
C PRO A 93 -4.29 -15.06 5.57
N SER A 94 -5.48 -15.34 6.12
CA SER A 94 -6.69 -14.53 6.00
C SER A 94 -7.32 -14.40 7.38
N GLY A 95 -6.94 -13.38 8.13
CA GLY A 95 -7.42 -13.17 9.50
C GLY A 95 -8.92 -12.92 9.64
N PHE A 96 -9.62 -12.60 8.54
CA PHE A 96 -11.01 -12.14 8.54
C PHE A 96 -12.01 -13.21 9.00
N SER A 97 -11.71 -14.48 8.79
CA SER A 97 -12.55 -15.59 9.21
C SER A 97 -12.81 -15.62 10.72
N GLY A 98 -11.85 -15.18 11.54
CA GLY A 98 -12.02 -15.08 13.00
C GLY A 98 -13.05 -14.06 13.42
N LEU A 99 -13.13 -12.92 12.73
CA LEU A 99 -14.15 -11.91 12.97
C LEU A 99 -15.55 -12.46 12.64
N THR A 100 -15.69 -13.14 11.50
CA THR A 100 -16.95 -13.76 11.07
C THR A 100 -17.37 -14.90 12.00
N ALA A 101 -16.43 -15.70 12.49
CA ALA A 101 -16.70 -16.79 13.43
C ALA A 101 -16.90 -16.34 14.90
N GLY A 102 -16.70 -15.06 15.22
CA GLY A 102 -16.78 -14.52 16.57
C GLY A 102 -15.63 -14.95 17.48
N THR A 103 -14.50 -15.43 16.92
CA THR A 103 -13.29 -15.80 17.67
C THR A 103 -12.30 -14.63 17.77
N ALA A 104 -12.50 -13.56 17.01
CA ALA A 104 -11.77 -12.30 17.10
C ALA A 104 -12.71 -11.12 17.33
N ASP A 105 -12.25 -10.11 18.05
CA ASP A 105 -12.91 -8.83 18.25
C ASP A 105 -12.47 -7.81 17.22
N ILE A 106 -11.20 -7.91 16.79
CA ILE A 106 -10.59 -7.11 15.73
C ILE A 106 -9.93 -8.01 14.70
N ASN A 107 -10.09 -7.65 13.44
CA ASN A 107 -9.23 -8.14 12.37
C ASN A 107 -8.37 -6.99 11.83
N VAL A 108 -7.04 -7.22 11.71
CA VAL A 108 -6.07 -6.25 11.18
C VAL A 108 -5.57 -6.75 9.84
N MET A 109 -5.94 -6.04 8.77
CA MET A 109 -5.58 -6.43 7.41
C MET A 109 -4.46 -5.55 6.85
N GLY A 110 -3.44 -6.18 6.29
CA GLY A 110 -2.41 -5.48 5.50
C GLY A 110 -2.90 -5.01 4.12
N HIS A 111 -4.17 -5.18 3.83
CA HIS A 111 -4.88 -4.79 2.61
C HIS A 111 -6.37 -4.60 2.91
N THR A 112 -7.14 -4.11 1.96
CA THR A 112 -8.60 -4.07 2.06
C THR A 112 -9.16 -5.50 2.10
N ALA A 113 -10.21 -5.72 2.89
CA ALA A 113 -10.89 -7.02 2.94
C ALA A 113 -11.39 -7.43 1.55
N TRP A 114 -11.22 -8.72 1.25
CA TRP A 114 -11.73 -9.28 0.01
C TRP A 114 -13.26 -9.25 -0.02
N ARG A 115 -13.84 -9.16 -1.22
CA ARG A 115 -15.30 -9.27 -1.35
C ARG A 115 -15.85 -10.57 -0.75
N SER A 116 -15.12 -11.67 -0.85
CA SER A 116 -15.47 -12.94 -0.20
C SER A 116 -15.57 -12.83 1.32
N ASP A 117 -14.64 -12.10 1.94
CA ASP A 117 -14.65 -11.86 3.39
C ASP A 117 -15.87 -11.03 3.80
N LEU A 118 -16.12 -9.94 3.07
CA LEU A 118 -17.28 -9.06 3.32
C LEU A 118 -18.59 -9.82 3.13
N THR A 119 -18.71 -10.63 2.06
CA THR A 119 -19.91 -11.43 1.79
C THR A 119 -20.14 -12.51 2.85
N ALA A 120 -19.09 -13.17 3.32
CA ALA A 120 -19.18 -14.14 4.41
C ALA A 120 -19.63 -13.48 5.72
N PHE A 121 -19.09 -12.32 6.02
CA PHE A 121 -19.47 -11.55 7.22
C PHE A 121 -20.92 -11.07 7.15
N GLU A 122 -21.32 -10.47 6.04
CA GLU A 122 -22.69 -9.99 5.82
C GLU A 122 -23.69 -11.16 5.87
N GLY A 123 -23.35 -12.31 5.28
CA GLY A 123 -24.16 -13.52 5.36
C GLY A 123 -24.35 -14.03 6.78
N ALA A 124 -23.37 -13.85 7.67
CA ALA A 124 -23.45 -14.25 9.07
C ALA A 124 -24.25 -13.25 9.95
N PHE A 125 -24.12 -11.95 9.67
CA PHE A 125 -24.63 -10.90 10.56
C PHE A 125 -25.70 -10.00 9.97
N GLY A 126 -25.89 -9.99 8.65
CA GLY A 126 -26.87 -9.16 7.96
C GLY A 126 -26.46 -7.69 7.78
N TYR A 127 -25.19 -7.37 7.98
CA TYR A 127 -24.59 -6.03 7.77
C TYR A 127 -23.09 -6.14 7.48
N ASP A 128 -22.54 -5.08 6.86
CA ASP A 128 -21.11 -5.00 6.59
C ASP A 128 -20.29 -4.79 7.90
N PRO A 129 -19.05 -5.30 8.01
CA PRO A 129 -18.20 -5.03 9.15
C PRO A 129 -17.88 -3.53 9.26
N PHE A 130 -17.69 -3.05 10.47
CA PHE A 130 -17.26 -1.68 10.69
C PHE A 130 -15.76 -1.58 10.45
N GLU A 131 -15.37 -0.68 9.55
CA GLU A 131 -13.98 -0.48 9.16
C GLU A 131 -13.40 0.82 9.71
N VAL A 132 -12.17 0.76 10.21
CA VAL A 132 -11.36 1.89 10.65
C VAL A 132 -10.04 1.86 9.89
N MET A 133 -9.78 2.85 9.07
CA MET A 133 -8.49 3.00 8.39
C MET A 133 -7.43 3.38 9.42
N PHE A 134 -6.35 2.61 9.50
CA PHE A 134 -5.28 2.90 10.46
C PHE A 134 -4.00 3.39 9.80
N ALA A 135 -3.82 3.15 8.49
CA ALA A 135 -2.62 3.54 7.78
C ALA A 135 -2.86 3.56 6.27
N THR A 136 -1.86 4.02 5.55
CA THR A 136 -1.79 3.95 4.09
C THR A 136 -0.73 2.95 3.70
N GLY A 137 -1.03 2.12 2.71
CA GLY A 137 -0.05 1.20 2.19
C GLY A 137 -0.46 -0.25 2.31
N GLY A 138 0.45 -1.13 2.45
CA GLY A 138 0.30 -2.58 2.45
C GLY A 138 1.55 -3.25 1.92
N PHE A 139 2.65 -2.49 1.83
CA PHE A 139 3.92 -3.00 1.38
C PHE A 139 5.06 -2.48 2.23
N ASN A 140 6.07 -3.30 2.30
CA ASN A 140 7.23 -3.13 3.13
C ASN A 140 8.02 -1.85 2.76
N LEU A 141 7.74 -0.76 3.46
CA LEU A 141 8.44 0.52 3.29
C LEU A 141 9.94 0.39 3.61
N ARG A 142 10.33 -0.52 4.51
CA ARG A 142 11.75 -0.82 4.80
C ARG A 142 12.50 -1.30 3.57
N LYS A 143 11.80 -1.83 2.58
CA LYS A 143 12.34 -2.22 1.26
C LYS A 143 12.17 -1.13 0.19
N GLY A 144 11.77 0.08 0.57
CA GLY A 144 11.57 1.20 -0.36
C GLY A 144 10.33 1.05 -1.24
N ASN A 145 9.28 0.41 -0.75
CA ASN A 145 8.01 0.31 -1.48
C ASN A 145 7.15 1.54 -1.23
N THR A 146 6.63 2.12 -2.29
CA THR A 146 5.57 3.12 -2.20
C THR A 146 4.22 2.40 -2.18
N PRO A 147 3.35 2.67 -1.20
CA PRO A 147 2.07 1.96 -1.05
C PRO A 147 1.00 2.49 -2.01
N ALA A 148 1.18 2.24 -3.29
CA ALA A 148 0.27 2.64 -4.36
C ALA A 148 0.43 1.74 -5.58
N ALA A 149 -0.65 1.58 -6.35
CA ALA A 149 -0.56 0.99 -7.67
C ALA A 149 -0.04 2.02 -8.67
N ILE A 150 1.11 1.78 -9.24
CA ILE A 150 1.75 2.67 -10.21
C ILE A 150 1.38 2.22 -11.60
N ILE A 151 0.79 3.13 -12.37
CA ILE A 151 0.54 2.95 -13.81
C ILE A 151 1.79 3.41 -14.56
N PHE A 152 2.27 2.62 -15.48
CA PHE A 152 3.47 2.94 -16.24
C PHE A 152 3.37 2.46 -17.69
N VAL A 153 4.12 3.10 -18.55
CA VAL A 153 4.22 2.81 -19.98
C VAL A 153 5.68 2.61 -20.40
N ASN A 154 5.89 2.10 -21.60
CA ASN A 154 7.21 2.10 -22.20
C ASN A 154 7.80 3.52 -22.18
N ARG A 155 9.12 3.63 -22.02
CA ARG A 155 9.82 4.90 -21.91
C ARG A 155 9.56 5.85 -23.06
N ASP A 156 9.46 5.30 -24.28
CA ASP A 156 9.31 6.08 -25.51
C ASP A 156 7.87 6.54 -25.77
N ASN A 157 6.91 6.10 -24.97
CA ASN A 157 5.52 6.54 -25.07
C ASN A 157 5.40 8.02 -24.70
N PRO A 158 4.81 8.91 -25.55
CA PRO A 158 4.74 10.33 -25.27
C PRO A 158 3.73 10.70 -24.17
N LEU A 159 2.85 9.79 -23.75
CA LEU A 159 1.84 10.05 -22.72
C LEU A 159 2.49 10.41 -21.39
N THR A 160 1.90 11.37 -20.67
CA THR A 160 2.38 11.84 -19.37
C THR A 160 1.45 11.56 -18.22
N GLY A 161 0.16 11.33 -18.51
CA GLY A 161 -0.83 11.04 -17.46
C GLY A 161 -2.13 10.51 -18.00
N LEU A 162 -2.94 9.94 -17.09
CA LEU A 162 -4.26 9.38 -17.34
C LEU A 162 -5.24 9.77 -16.23
N THR A 163 -6.51 9.80 -16.54
CA THR A 163 -7.57 9.88 -15.53
C THR A 163 -8.03 8.49 -15.11
N ILE A 164 -8.67 8.39 -13.94
CA ILE A 164 -9.31 7.14 -13.48
C ILE A 164 -10.31 6.64 -14.54
N LYS A 165 -11.07 7.54 -15.17
CA LYS A 165 -12.00 7.15 -16.24
C LYS A 165 -11.29 6.55 -17.45
N GLN A 166 -10.16 7.11 -17.86
CA GLN A 166 -9.36 6.55 -18.96
C GLN A 166 -8.75 5.20 -18.60
N LEU A 167 -8.28 5.03 -17.35
CA LEU A 167 -7.80 3.73 -16.86
C LEU A 167 -8.88 2.67 -16.91
N ASP A 168 -10.13 3.00 -16.53
CA ASP A 168 -11.26 2.10 -16.68
C ASP A 168 -11.52 1.74 -18.16
N GLY A 169 -11.43 2.72 -19.04
CA GLY A 169 -11.54 2.49 -20.48
C GLY A 169 -10.48 1.53 -21.02
N ILE A 170 -9.25 1.61 -20.52
CA ILE A 170 -8.09 0.82 -20.94
C ILE A 170 -8.13 -0.60 -20.36
N PHE A 171 -8.13 -0.70 -19.02
CA PHE A 171 -8.00 -1.98 -18.31
C PHE A 171 -9.34 -2.70 -18.10
N GLY A 172 -10.46 -1.98 -18.11
CA GLY A 172 -11.79 -2.54 -17.91
C GLY A 172 -12.49 -2.92 -19.22
N ALA A 173 -13.58 -3.69 -19.05
CA ALA A 173 -14.53 -4.02 -20.09
C ALA A 173 -15.93 -3.48 -19.75
N GLU A 174 -16.87 -3.63 -20.69
CA GLU A 174 -18.28 -3.30 -20.48
C GLU A 174 -18.84 -4.13 -19.33
N ARG A 175 -19.71 -3.51 -18.53
CA ARG A 175 -20.33 -4.15 -17.37
C ARG A 175 -21.66 -3.50 -17.00
N SER A 176 -22.54 -4.26 -16.38
CA SER A 176 -23.86 -3.82 -15.94
C SER A 176 -23.87 -3.14 -14.57
N GLY A 177 -22.74 -3.17 -13.85
CA GLY A 177 -22.61 -2.58 -12.53
C GLY A 177 -21.31 -2.99 -11.82
N GLY A 178 -21.26 -2.79 -10.52
CA GLY A 178 -20.17 -3.17 -9.66
C GLY A 178 -20.61 -3.34 -8.20
N TRP A 179 -19.72 -3.85 -7.37
CA TRP A 179 -19.97 -4.10 -5.96
C TRP A 179 -19.51 -2.92 -5.10
N ILE A 180 -20.37 -2.44 -4.22
CA ILE A 180 -20.07 -1.46 -3.18
C ILE A 180 -20.29 -2.20 -1.85
N GLY A 181 -19.18 -2.59 -1.21
CA GLY A 181 -19.24 -3.57 -0.12
C GLY A 181 -19.86 -4.88 -0.62
N THR A 182 -20.94 -5.31 0.01
CA THR A 182 -21.70 -6.52 -0.36
C THR A 182 -22.87 -6.24 -1.29
N ARG A 183 -23.10 -4.99 -1.68
CA ARG A 183 -24.28 -4.59 -2.49
C ARG A 183 -23.91 -4.33 -3.94
N TRP A 184 -24.70 -4.91 -4.84
CA TRP A 184 -24.59 -4.62 -6.26
C TRP A 184 -25.16 -3.24 -6.59
N SER A 185 -24.43 -2.45 -7.39
CA SER A 185 -24.83 -1.12 -7.84
C SER A 185 -24.71 -0.99 -9.36
N THR A 186 -25.82 -0.59 -10.01
CA THR A 186 -25.80 -0.26 -11.44
C THR A 186 -25.14 1.09 -11.74
N ALA A 187 -24.86 1.92 -10.72
CA ALA A 187 -24.14 3.18 -10.89
C ALA A 187 -22.70 3.01 -11.42
N SER A 188 -22.15 1.81 -11.30
CA SER A 188 -20.84 1.45 -11.85
C SER A 188 -20.91 0.81 -13.24
N ALA A 189 -22.11 0.80 -13.87
CA ALA A 189 -22.26 0.29 -15.22
C ALA A 189 -21.42 1.11 -16.21
N ARG A 190 -20.87 0.45 -17.22
CA ARG A 190 -20.05 1.08 -18.26
C ARG A 190 -20.31 0.40 -19.60
N PRO A 191 -20.69 1.15 -20.65
CA PRO A 191 -20.93 0.60 -21.99
C PRO A 191 -19.62 0.33 -22.74
N ALA A 192 -19.66 -0.53 -23.75
CA ALA A 192 -18.54 -0.83 -24.62
C ALA A 192 -18.01 0.40 -25.38
N SER A 193 -18.85 1.41 -25.64
CA SER A 193 -18.45 2.66 -26.28
C SER A 193 -17.41 3.48 -25.51
N GLU A 194 -17.25 3.21 -24.22
CA GLU A 194 -16.22 3.83 -23.38
C GLU A 194 -14.90 3.03 -23.35
N ASN A 195 -14.81 1.93 -24.11
CA ASN A 195 -13.56 1.18 -24.22
C ASN A 195 -12.49 1.99 -24.97
N ILE A 196 -11.28 2.01 -24.41
CA ILE A 196 -10.09 2.62 -25.01
C ILE A 196 -9.15 1.48 -25.39
N ARG A 197 -8.87 1.32 -26.68
CA ARG A 197 -8.12 0.19 -27.23
C ARG A 197 -6.93 0.63 -28.08
N THR A 198 -6.87 1.91 -28.48
CA THR A 198 -5.75 2.48 -29.24
C THR A 198 -5.19 3.72 -28.55
N TRP A 199 -3.94 3.98 -28.80
CA TRP A 199 -3.26 5.17 -28.29
C TRP A 199 -3.83 6.47 -28.87
N GLY A 200 -4.39 6.42 -30.09
CA GLY A 200 -5.07 7.58 -30.69
C GLY A 200 -6.32 8.01 -29.94
N GLN A 201 -7.05 7.08 -29.30
CA GLN A 201 -8.19 7.43 -28.45
C GLN A 201 -7.78 8.22 -27.18
N LEU A 202 -6.49 8.20 -26.83
CA LEU A 202 -5.89 9.02 -25.77
C LEU A 202 -5.28 10.33 -26.29
N GLY A 203 -5.51 10.66 -27.56
CA GLY A 203 -5.04 11.90 -28.18
C GLY A 203 -3.64 11.81 -28.80
N LEU A 204 -3.00 10.63 -28.83
CA LEU A 204 -1.73 10.47 -29.51
C LEU A 204 -1.91 10.46 -31.03
N THR A 205 -0.97 11.08 -31.75
CA THR A 205 -1.00 11.26 -33.20
C THR A 205 0.18 10.58 -33.88
N GLY A 206 0.30 10.72 -35.22
CA GLY A 206 1.39 10.15 -35.99
C GLY A 206 1.41 8.63 -35.91
N GLU A 207 2.57 8.06 -35.63
CA GLU A 207 2.78 6.60 -35.57
C GLU A 207 1.98 5.91 -34.43
N TRP A 208 1.48 6.66 -33.46
CA TRP A 208 0.74 6.15 -32.33
C TRP A 208 -0.78 6.05 -32.57
N LYS A 209 -1.30 6.80 -33.53
CA LYS A 209 -2.75 7.03 -33.70
C LYS A 209 -3.56 5.74 -33.76
N ASP A 210 -3.11 4.80 -34.59
CA ASP A 210 -3.87 3.57 -34.88
C ASP A 210 -3.27 2.34 -34.15
N GLN A 211 -2.27 2.56 -33.29
CA GLN A 211 -1.62 1.46 -32.58
C GLN A 211 -2.49 0.96 -31.42
N PRO A 212 -2.63 -0.36 -31.27
CA PRO A 212 -3.32 -0.95 -30.14
C PRO A 212 -2.53 -0.69 -28.83
N ILE A 213 -3.25 -0.61 -27.73
CA ILE A 213 -2.67 -0.59 -26.40
C ILE A 213 -2.46 -2.03 -25.96
N HIS A 214 -1.22 -2.42 -25.67
CA HIS A 214 -0.88 -3.74 -25.13
C HIS A 214 -0.86 -3.68 -23.61
N LEU A 215 -1.71 -4.47 -22.96
CA LEU A 215 -1.95 -4.43 -21.52
C LEU A 215 -1.15 -5.54 -20.82
N TYR A 216 -0.52 -5.17 -19.71
CA TYR A 216 0.21 -6.09 -18.85
C TYR A 216 -0.24 -5.92 -17.40
N GLY A 217 -0.62 -7.00 -16.75
CA GLY A 217 -1.10 -6.98 -15.38
C GLY A 217 -0.80 -8.27 -14.65
N ILE A 218 -0.94 -8.22 -13.34
CA ILE A 218 -0.90 -9.38 -12.48
C ILE A 218 -2.28 -10.01 -12.44
N ASP A 219 -2.34 -11.29 -12.08
CA ASP A 219 -3.56 -12.08 -11.89
C ASP A 219 -4.75 -11.24 -11.39
N ALA A 220 -5.79 -11.17 -12.22
CA ALA A 220 -6.97 -10.36 -11.98
C ALA A 220 -7.82 -10.84 -10.79
N THR A 221 -7.59 -12.05 -10.28
CA THR A 221 -8.43 -12.70 -9.28
C THR A 221 -7.79 -12.80 -7.88
N LEU A 222 -6.47 -12.82 -7.79
CA LEU A 222 -5.75 -13.15 -6.56
C LEU A 222 -4.70 -12.10 -6.12
N SER A 223 -4.77 -10.89 -6.65
CA SER A 223 -3.82 -9.84 -6.34
C SER A 223 -4.47 -8.66 -5.63
N ASN A 224 -3.86 -8.19 -4.55
CA ASN A 224 -4.28 -6.95 -3.86
C ASN A 224 -4.28 -5.72 -4.80
N TRP A 225 -3.44 -5.73 -5.84
CA TRP A 225 -3.38 -4.66 -6.84
C TRP A 225 -4.58 -4.73 -7.78
N SER A 226 -4.96 -5.92 -8.18
CA SER A 226 -6.16 -6.13 -9.01
C SER A 226 -7.41 -5.73 -8.23
N GLU A 227 -7.49 -6.05 -6.94
CA GLU A 227 -8.59 -5.58 -6.07
C GLU A 227 -8.61 -4.05 -5.98
N LEU A 228 -7.46 -3.40 -5.79
CA LEU A 228 -7.39 -1.94 -5.76
C LEU A 228 -7.87 -1.31 -7.09
N ILE A 229 -7.46 -1.85 -8.24
CA ILE A 229 -7.92 -1.40 -9.54
C ILE A 229 -9.43 -1.63 -9.69
N GLN A 230 -9.94 -2.79 -9.32
CA GLN A 230 -11.39 -3.07 -9.38
C GLN A 230 -12.17 -2.09 -8.50
N ARG A 231 -11.73 -1.86 -7.29
CA ARG A 231 -12.42 -0.98 -6.34
C ARG A 231 -12.36 0.49 -6.75
N VAL A 232 -11.19 1.00 -7.09
CA VAL A 232 -10.98 2.43 -7.35
C VAL A 232 -11.26 2.78 -8.81
N VAL A 233 -10.73 2.01 -9.76
CA VAL A 233 -10.83 2.31 -11.19
C VAL A 233 -12.16 1.82 -11.76
N PHE A 234 -12.52 0.56 -11.48
CA PHE A 234 -13.77 -0.03 -12.00
C PHE A 234 -14.98 0.23 -11.09
N LYS A 235 -14.78 0.99 -9.97
CA LYS A 235 -15.85 1.31 -9.01
C LYS A 235 -16.59 0.07 -8.51
N GLY A 236 -15.83 -0.96 -8.16
CA GLY A 236 -16.34 -2.26 -7.70
C GLY A 236 -16.71 -3.24 -8.81
N GLY A 237 -16.50 -2.89 -10.08
CA GLY A 237 -16.64 -3.83 -11.20
C GLY A 237 -15.49 -4.86 -11.23
N ASP A 238 -15.76 -6.01 -11.82
CA ASP A 238 -14.82 -7.13 -11.94
C ASP A 238 -14.55 -7.54 -13.41
N LYS A 239 -14.98 -6.73 -14.37
CA LYS A 239 -14.82 -7.00 -15.80
C LYS A 239 -13.56 -6.34 -16.34
N TRP A 240 -12.53 -7.17 -16.47
CA TRP A 240 -11.26 -6.79 -17.07
C TRP A 240 -11.31 -6.84 -18.59
N ASN A 241 -10.45 -6.03 -19.22
CA ASN A 241 -10.21 -6.12 -20.65
C ASN A 241 -9.65 -7.52 -20.99
N PRO A 242 -10.35 -8.30 -21.85
CA PRO A 242 -9.91 -9.67 -22.15
C PRO A 242 -8.59 -9.75 -22.93
N ALA A 243 -8.10 -8.62 -23.47
CA ALA A 243 -6.81 -8.53 -24.12
C ALA A 243 -5.63 -8.30 -23.14
N MET A 244 -5.88 -8.27 -21.84
CA MET A 244 -4.82 -8.12 -20.86
C MET A 244 -3.94 -9.37 -20.82
N ASN A 245 -2.63 -9.18 -20.98
CA ASN A 245 -1.63 -10.21 -20.76
C ASN A 245 -1.44 -10.40 -19.27
N GLU A 246 -2.13 -11.36 -18.70
CA GLU A 246 -1.98 -11.71 -17.28
C GLU A 246 -0.68 -12.47 -17.05
N ILE A 247 0.10 -11.99 -16.08
CA ILE A 247 1.27 -12.69 -15.57
C ILE A 247 0.87 -13.34 -14.25
N VAL A 248 0.60 -14.64 -14.31
CA VAL A 248 0.14 -15.42 -13.17
C VAL A 248 1.31 -15.82 -12.28
N ARG A 249 1.13 -15.73 -10.96
CA ARG A 249 2.08 -16.28 -9.98
C ARG A 249 2.00 -17.80 -9.98
N GLY A 250 2.63 -18.45 -10.93
CA GLY A 250 2.70 -19.88 -11.00
C GLY A 250 4.12 -20.38 -10.74
N GLY A 251 4.48 -20.73 -9.49
CA GLY A 251 5.65 -21.55 -9.13
C GLY A 251 7.01 -21.16 -9.70
N VAL A 252 7.21 -19.95 -10.17
CA VAL A 252 8.39 -19.53 -10.94
C VAL A 252 9.29 -18.64 -10.08
N GLU A 253 10.58 -18.83 -10.22
CA GLU A 253 11.63 -18.07 -9.55
C GLU A 253 11.63 -16.57 -9.82
N VAL A 254 11.11 -16.13 -10.97
CA VAL A 254 11.03 -14.70 -11.31
C VAL A 254 9.71 -14.13 -10.80
N PRO A 255 9.74 -13.13 -9.91
CA PRO A 255 8.52 -12.49 -9.44
C PRO A 255 7.71 -11.92 -10.60
N ALA A 256 6.41 -12.18 -10.64
CA ALA A 256 5.49 -11.66 -11.65
C ALA A 256 5.63 -10.13 -11.83
N ASP A 257 5.91 -9.42 -10.75
CA ASP A 257 6.17 -7.98 -10.74
C ASP A 257 7.29 -7.57 -11.72
N ALA A 258 8.43 -8.26 -11.67
CA ALA A 258 9.56 -7.97 -12.55
C ALA A 258 9.26 -8.33 -14.01
N GLN A 259 8.48 -9.38 -14.25
CA GLN A 259 8.08 -9.79 -15.60
C GLN A 259 7.18 -8.75 -16.26
N ILE A 260 6.18 -8.22 -15.55
CA ILE A 260 5.28 -7.16 -16.05
C ILE A 260 6.09 -5.94 -16.50
N VAL A 261 7.01 -5.47 -15.65
CA VAL A 261 7.81 -4.29 -15.95
C VAL A 261 8.75 -4.54 -17.14
N SER A 262 9.36 -5.72 -17.20
CA SER A 262 10.23 -6.10 -18.34
C SER A 262 9.46 -6.23 -19.64
N SER A 263 8.23 -6.75 -19.60
CA SER A 263 7.38 -6.85 -20.79
C SER A 263 7.03 -5.47 -21.35
N VAL A 264 6.62 -4.53 -20.49
CA VAL A 264 6.35 -3.16 -20.93
C VAL A 264 7.61 -2.45 -21.40
N ALA A 265 8.77 -2.70 -20.77
CA ALA A 265 10.04 -2.09 -21.18
C ALA A 265 10.48 -2.49 -22.61
N THR A 266 10.10 -3.68 -23.07
CA THR A 266 10.44 -4.20 -24.40
C THR A 266 9.33 -4.01 -25.42
N ASP A 267 8.14 -3.59 -25.02
CA ASP A 267 6.98 -3.33 -25.86
C ASP A 267 6.68 -1.83 -25.93
N LYS A 268 6.97 -1.20 -27.07
CA LYS A 268 6.75 0.23 -27.29
C LYS A 268 5.31 0.67 -26.99
N TYR A 269 4.32 -0.20 -27.24
CA TYR A 269 2.90 0.08 -27.07
C TYR A 269 2.33 -0.48 -25.77
N GLY A 270 3.21 -0.89 -24.86
CA GLY A 270 2.86 -1.49 -23.58
C GLY A 270 2.45 -0.48 -22.52
N ILE A 271 1.46 -0.87 -21.71
CA ILE A 271 1.04 -0.23 -20.46
C ILE A 271 0.85 -1.31 -19.38
N GLY A 272 1.20 -0.99 -18.17
CA GLY A 272 1.01 -1.90 -17.03
C GLY A 272 0.76 -1.18 -15.72
N PHE A 273 0.48 -1.95 -14.67
CA PHE A 273 0.43 -1.47 -13.29
C PHE A 273 1.28 -2.36 -12.37
N ASN A 274 1.94 -1.76 -11.39
CA ASN A 274 2.83 -2.46 -10.45
C ASN A 274 3.22 -1.57 -9.26
N LEU A 275 4.16 -2.05 -8.45
CA LEU A 275 4.79 -1.33 -7.34
C LEU A 275 5.86 -0.34 -7.81
N MET A 276 5.94 0.82 -7.18
CA MET A 276 6.93 1.85 -7.52
C MET A 276 8.37 1.28 -7.54
N ARG A 277 8.77 0.53 -6.52
CA ARG A 277 10.15 0.01 -6.41
C ARG A 277 10.62 -0.84 -7.60
N VAL A 278 9.66 -1.48 -8.29
CA VAL A 278 9.98 -2.32 -9.47
C VAL A 278 10.05 -1.45 -10.71
N VAL A 279 9.11 -0.49 -10.82
CA VAL A 279 9.05 0.48 -11.92
C VAL A 279 10.29 1.37 -11.94
N GLU A 280 10.69 1.96 -10.81
CA GLU A 280 11.86 2.85 -10.69
C GLU A 280 13.18 2.18 -11.07
N LYS A 281 13.29 0.87 -10.87
CA LYS A 281 14.53 0.12 -11.18
C LYS A 281 14.72 -0.19 -12.66
N ASN A 282 13.69 -0.01 -13.48
CA ASN A 282 13.77 -0.33 -14.90
C ASN A 282 13.74 0.94 -15.76
N PRO A 283 14.87 1.33 -16.38
CA PRO A 283 14.92 2.54 -17.19
C PRO A 283 14.13 2.45 -18.50
N GLY A 284 13.65 1.28 -18.90
CA GLY A 284 12.83 1.06 -20.10
C GLY A 284 11.36 1.46 -19.94
N VAL A 285 10.94 1.85 -18.71
CA VAL A 285 9.58 2.29 -18.45
C VAL A 285 9.56 3.65 -17.75
N LYS A 286 8.39 4.29 -17.74
CA LYS A 286 8.15 5.51 -16.95
C LYS A 286 6.77 5.50 -16.31
N PRO A 287 6.65 5.97 -15.06
CA PRO A 287 5.34 6.13 -14.40
C PRO A 287 4.54 7.24 -15.05
N LEU A 288 3.21 7.12 -14.99
CA LEU A 288 2.26 8.15 -15.42
C LEU A 288 1.67 8.88 -14.20
N ALA A 289 1.42 10.17 -14.36
CA ALA A 289 0.61 10.93 -13.42
C ALA A 289 -0.86 10.52 -13.55
N ILE A 290 -1.57 10.42 -12.42
CA ILE A 290 -2.98 10.01 -12.40
C ILE A 290 -3.84 11.15 -11.85
N ALA A 291 -4.95 11.43 -12.53
CA ALA A 291 -5.98 12.35 -12.07
C ALA A 291 -7.25 11.60 -11.69
N ALA A 292 -7.83 11.96 -10.55
CA ALA A 292 -9.13 11.41 -10.11
C ALA A 292 -10.27 11.87 -11.04
N ASN A 293 -10.18 13.10 -11.53
CA ASN A 293 -11.19 13.74 -12.38
C ASN A 293 -10.56 14.19 -13.71
N PRO A 294 -11.37 14.40 -14.77
CA PRO A 294 -10.88 14.84 -16.08
C PRO A 294 -10.10 16.16 -16.04
N ASP A 295 -10.48 17.06 -15.15
CA ASP A 295 -9.89 18.40 -15.04
C ASP A 295 -8.62 18.42 -14.16
N GLY A 296 -8.20 17.27 -13.66
CA GLY A 296 -7.02 17.11 -12.81
C GLY A 296 -7.31 17.34 -11.31
N PRO A 297 -6.30 17.59 -10.48
CA PRO A 297 -4.87 17.60 -10.82
C PRO A 297 -4.32 16.22 -11.21
N TYR A 298 -3.34 16.23 -12.11
CA TYR A 298 -2.55 15.05 -12.45
C TYR A 298 -1.41 14.91 -11.44
N VAL A 299 -1.44 13.85 -10.64
CA VAL A 299 -0.52 13.64 -9.53
C VAL A 299 0.46 12.53 -9.86
N VAL A 300 1.76 12.85 -9.75
CA VAL A 300 2.83 11.87 -9.90
C VAL A 300 2.90 11.01 -8.63
N PRO A 301 3.00 9.68 -8.75
CA PRO A 301 3.15 8.81 -7.59
C PRO A 301 4.48 9.07 -6.87
N SER A 302 4.41 9.27 -5.56
CA SER A 302 5.55 9.48 -4.67
C SER A 302 5.16 9.14 -3.23
N SER A 303 6.13 8.98 -2.34
CA SER A 303 5.83 8.79 -0.93
C SER A 303 5.05 9.98 -0.34
N ARG A 304 5.34 11.20 -0.81
CA ARG A 304 4.61 12.40 -0.39
C ARG A 304 3.16 12.37 -0.84
N SER A 305 2.91 12.12 -2.14
CA SER A 305 1.54 12.08 -2.67
C SER A 305 0.74 10.87 -2.16
N CYS A 306 1.40 9.83 -1.65
CA CYS A 306 0.74 8.75 -0.93
C CYS A 306 0.38 9.16 0.50
N TYR A 307 1.26 9.87 1.21
CA TYR A 307 1.00 10.34 2.57
C TYR A 307 -0.13 11.38 2.61
N ASP A 308 -0.07 12.39 1.76
CA ASP A 308 -1.12 13.41 1.69
C ASP A 308 -2.38 12.91 0.95
N ARG A 309 -2.35 11.67 0.42
CA ARG A 309 -3.46 10.99 -0.27
C ARG A 309 -3.94 11.72 -1.52
N SER A 310 -3.11 12.55 -2.11
CA SER A 310 -3.40 13.24 -3.38
C SER A 310 -3.29 12.29 -4.59
N TYR A 311 -2.47 11.21 -4.49
CA TYR A 311 -2.39 10.20 -5.53
C TYR A 311 -3.60 9.27 -5.48
N PRO A 312 -4.41 9.15 -6.56
CA PRO A 312 -5.70 8.47 -6.49
C PRO A 312 -5.63 6.95 -6.28
N LEU A 313 -4.51 6.30 -6.64
CA LEU A 313 -4.34 4.84 -6.52
C LEU A 313 -3.56 4.44 -5.27
N VAL A 314 -3.75 5.18 -4.19
CA VAL A 314 -3.21 4.85 -2.87
C VAL A 314 -4.03 3.72 -2.25
N ASN A 315 -3.34 2.70 -1.74
CA ASN A 315 -3.99 1.65 -0.97
C ASN A 315 -4.17 2.10 0.50
N ALA A 316 -5.32 1.82 1.07
CA ALA A 316 -5.59 2.00 2.49
C ALA A 316 -5.67 0.64 3.19
N VAL A 317 -5.33 0.60 4.47
CA VAL A 317 -5.37 -0.61 5.29
C VAL A 317 -6.23 -0.39 6.52
N TYR A 318 -6.94 -1.42 6.94
CA TYR A 318 -8.05 -1.28 7.87
C TYR A 318 -7.99 -2.26 9.03
N LEU A 319 -8.51 -1.77 10.15
CA LEU A 319 -9.04 -2.58 11.23
C LEU A 319 -10.52 -2.84 10.96
N TYR A 320 -10.96 -4.07 11.14
CA TYR A 320 -12.37 -4.45 11.02
C TYR A 320 -12.88 -4.96 12.35
N ILE A 321 -14.10 -4.53 12.74
CA ILE A 321 -14.78 -5.03 13.94
C ILE A 321 -16.23 -5.40 13.62
N ASN A 322 -16.79 -6.30 14.42
CA ASN A 322 -18.19 -6.64 14.37
C ASN A 322 -18.99 -5.60 15.20
N ARG A 323 -19.44 -4.54 14.53
CA ARG A 323 -20.31 -3.51 15.10
C ARG A 323 -21.61 -3.44 14.33
N LYS A 324 -22.72 -3.80 14.97
CA LYS A 324 -24.04 -3.61 14.37
C LYS A 324 -24.30 -2.12 14.14
N PRO A 325 -24.78 -1.71 12.96
CA PRO A 325 -25.10 -0.31 12.68
C PRO A 325 -26.02 0.31 13.75
N GLY A 326 -25.70 1.52 14.17
CA GLY A 326 -26.45 2.25 15.22
C GLY A 326 -26.20 1.80 16.65
N THR A 327 -25.29 0.84 16.89
CA THR A 327 -24.92 0.45 18.26
C THR A 327 -23.56 1.05 18.67
N PRO A 328 -23.33 1.32 19.97
CA PRO A 328 -22.04 1.77 20.46
C PRO A 328 -20.97 0.67 20.30
N ILE A 329 -19.71 1.09 20.17
CA ILE A 329 -18.57 0.17 20.25
C ILE A 329 -18.36 -0.19 21.74
N GLU A 330 -17.99 -1.45 22.02
CA GLU A 330 -17.63 -1.89 23.36
C GLU A 330 -16.50 -0.98 23.92
N PRO A 331 -16.59 -0.51 25.17
CA PRO A 331 -15.69 0.54 25.69
C PRO A 331 -14.20 0.20 25.59
N THR A 332 -13.79 -1.03 25.93
CA THR A 332 -12.38 -1.45 25.88
C THR A 332 -11.87 -1.46 24.44
N LEU A 333 -12.67 -1.99 23.54
CA LEU A 333 -12.39 -2.03 22.11
C LEU A 333 -12.31 -0.61 21.53
N LYS A 334 -13.25 0.27 21.89
CA LYS A 334 -13.26 1.67 21.47
C LYS A 334 -11.98 2.40 21.89
N GLN A 335 -11.52 2.20 23.13
CA GLN A 335 -10.29 2.83 23.62
C GLN A 335 -9.07 2.33 22.87
N PHE A 336 -9.01 1.04 22.53
CA PHE A 336 -7.91 0.52 21.71
C PHE A 336 -7.92 1.12 20.30
N LEU A 337 -9.09 1.24 19.65
CA LEU A 337 -9.19 1.90 18.34
C LEU A 337 -8.77 3.38 18.40
N ILE A 338 -9.17 4.11 19.44
CA ILE A 338 -8.70 5.49 19.67
C ILE A 338 -7.18 5.53 19.86
N TYR A 339 -6.61 4.55 20.58
CA TYR A 339 -5.17 4.46 20.75
C TYR A 339 -4.45 4.25 19.41
N THR A 340 -4.92 3.35 18.56
CA THR A 340 -4.28 3.10 17.24
C THR A 340 -4.27 4.32 16.32
N LEU A 341 -5.26 5.21 16.46
CA LEU A 341 -5.39 6.48 15.74
C LEU A 341 -4.66 7.64 16.44
N SER A 342 -4.29 7.52 17.70
CA SER A 342 -3.57 8.57 18.42
C SER A 342 -2.15 8.77 17.87
N ARG A 343 -1.50 9.87 18.28
CA ARG A 343 -0.10 10.14 17.96
C ARG A 343 0.80 8.95 18.33
N GLU A 344 0.57 8.36 19.50
CA GLU A 344 1.34 7.22 20.01
C GLU A 344 1.11 5.97 19.14
N GLY A 345 -0.13 5.68 18.77
CA GLY A 345 -0.47 4.58 17.87
C GLY A 345 0.07 4.77 16.45
N GLN A 346 0.06 6.01 15.94
CA GLN A 346 0.63 6.35 14.65
C GLN A 346 2.16 6.38 14.68
N GLN A 347 2.78 6.67 15.83
CA GLN A 347 4.21 6.50 16.02
C GLN A 347 4.61 5.02 15.91
N ALA A 348 3.79 4.10 16.42
CA ALA A 348 4.01 2.66 16.23
C ALA A 348 3.94 2.25 14.74
N VAL A 349 3.06 2.87 13.94
CA VAL A 349 3.03 2.65 12.48
C VAL A 349 4.36 3.07 11.82
N VAL A 350 4.93 4.21 12.24
CA VAL A 350 6.23 4.68 11.74
C VAL A 350 7.35 3.74 12.18
N GLU A 351 7.35 3.27 13.42
CA GLU A 351 8.34 2.35 13.97
C GLU A 351 8.29 0.99 13.28
N ASP A 352 7.10 0.47 13.03
CA ASP A 352 6.90 -0.76 12.27
C ASP A 352 7.50 -0.66 10.86
N GLY A 353 7.30 0.47 10.18
CA GLY A 353 7.89 0.78 8.88
C GLY A 353 7.36 -0.05 7.71
N MET A 354 6.21 -0.75 7.89
CA MET A 354 5.51 -1.46 6.82
C MET A 354 4.47 -0.59 6.13
N PHE A 355 3.98 0.44 6.82
CA PHE A 355 2.88 1.30 6.40
C PHE A 355 3.27 2.77 6.55
N ILE A 356 2.56 3.64 5.84
CA ILE A 356 2.62 5.09 6.00
C ILE A 356 1.54 5.49 7.03
N PRO A 357 1.86 6.26 8.08
CA PRO A 357 0.88 6.72 9.05
C PRO A 357 -0.20 7.59 8.39
N LEU A 358 -1.32 7.77 9.07
CA LEU A 358 -2.36 8.67 8.62
C LEU A 358 -1.88 10.12 8.66
N ASN A 359 -2.32 10.90 7.70
CA ASN A 359 -2.23 12.35 7.79
C ASN A 359 -3.37 12.89 8.70
N PRO A 360 -3.27 14.13 9.21
CA PRO A 360 -4.23 14.65 10.19
C PRO A 360 -5.69 14.65 9.71
N GLU A 361 -5.91 14.90 8.42
CA GLU A 361 -7.26 14.92 7.85
C GLU A 361 -7.88 13.51 7.80
N ALA A 362 -7.09 12.51 7.40
CA ALA A 362 -7.54 11.11 7.37
C ALA A 362 -7.80 10.60 8.80
N ASP A 363 -6.89 10.90 9.73
CA ASP A 363 -7.03 10.53 11.13
C ASP A 363 -8.29 11.12 11.78
N ALA A 364 -8.55 12.41 11.58
CA ALA A 364 -9.73 13.07 12.11
C ALA A 364 -11.03 12.44 11.59
N ARG A 365 -11.08 12.04 10.31
CA ARG A 365 -12.23 11.31 9.75
C ARG A 365 -12.45 9.95 10.42
N GLU A 366 -11.38 9.22 10.69
CA GLU A 366 -11.48 7.90 11.33
C GLU A 366 -11.90 8.03 12.80
N LEU A 367 -11.35 8.99 13.54
CA LEU A 367 -11.75 9.28 14.91
C LEU A 367 -13.24 9.69 15.01
N GLN A 368 -13.76 10.42 14.03
CA GLN A 368 -15.17 10.79 13.97
C GLN A 368 -16.08 9.57 13.85
N LYS A 369 -15.69 8.51 13.16
CA LYS A 369 -16.47 7.27 13.04
C LYS A 369 -16.64 6.55 14.39
N LEU A 370 -15.73 6.79 15.36
CA LEU A 370 -15.74 6.15 16.66
C LEU A 370 -16.66 6.86 17.67
N GLN A 371 -17.17 8.04 17.36
CA GLN A 371 -18.10 8.79 18.22
C GLN A 371 -19.49 8.17 18.16
#